data_f7810d56f426b1c085d46fd998c1b1cd
#
_entry.id   f7810d56f426b1c085d46fd998c1b1cd
#
_cell.length_a   1.000
_cell.length_b   1.000
_cell.length_c   1.000
_cell.angle_alpha   90.00
_cell.angle_beta   90.00
_cell.angle_gamma   90.00
#
_symmetry.space_group_name_H-M   'P 1'
#
loop_
_entity.id
_entity.type
_entity.pdbx_description
1 polymer ?
#
loop_
_entity_poly.entity_id
_entity_poly.type
_entity_poly.pdbx_seq_one_letter_code
_entity_poly.pdbx_strand_id
1 'polypeptide(L)'
;MNRPGDPTVEELMARIAALQAENHQLTERVVKLEEELALARLHRFAPKSEKHVDRLFNEAEQLADKEDAGDEDDDLVELPDTGFPPTDKPQGKKRGRKPLPEHLPRERVEYDLTEDQKACPCCRHQMHRMGEAVTEQLHIEMKAKVLQNVRFKYACRHCDRTGINTPVVLAPMPAQPLPGSIATASTLAFALVHKYVDGTPLYRLAQAFEQAGVPVSRGALGHWVIGSSERHLSRIYDALKLRLRSQPLIHGDETTVQVLKEKDKEATSTSYMWAYRSGEHSDDPIVLLDYQPGRGQVYPQTFLGDYRGILMSDGYTAWRTLNSATHIGCIAHSRRRFVDALKARKKGGGPPQQALRFFEQLYRIERQARDKKPDAGETQADCIHRLRQQHSLPVLNALKSWLDDIAPKVVPDTKLGDAVSYTLNQWDYLTRYTSDGMMPIDNNLLERDIRIFATGRKSWLFSDTVDGARASAVVYSLMLTCRACGIEPLAYLRHVLSELPQRATSADITDLLPCNFAKAAAARSNIDG
;
A
#
# COMPACT_ATOMS: atom_id res chain seq x y z
N MET A 1 72.45 -32.09 7.34
CA MET A 1 72.32 -33.21 6.38
C MET A 1 70.85 -33.61 6.38
N ASN A 2 70.08 -33.16 5.38
CA ASN A 2 68.76 -33.61 5.21
C ASN A 2 68.75 -35.06 4.71
N ARG A 3 67.90 -35.93 5.31
CA ARG A 3 67.77 -37.29 4.83
C ARG A 3 67.08 -37.27 3.45
N PRO A 4 67.52 -38.12 2.49
CA PRO A 4 66.88 -38.21 1.20
C PRO A 4 65.39 -38.71 1.43
N GLY A 5 64.44 -37.82 1.24
CA GLY A 5 63.03 -38.07 1.45
C GLY A 5 62.30 -37.04 2.33
N ASP A 6 63.03 -36.11 2.98
CA ASP A 6 62.37 -35.01 3.71
C ASP A 6 61.89 -33.91 2.73
N PRO A 7 60.67 -33.43 2.85
CA PRO A 7 60.13 -32.39 1.96
C PRO A 7 60.93 -31.09 2.10
N THR A 8 61.19 -30.43 0.98
CA THR A 8 61.87 -29.14 0.96
C THR A 8 61.03 -28.04 1.64
N VAL A 9 61.66 -26.96 2.08
CA VAL A 9 60.96 -25.82 2.68
C VAL A 9 59.91 -25.25 1.71
N GLU A 10 60.23 -25.24 0.42
CA GLU A 10 59.31 -24.78 -0.62
C GLU A 10 58.06 -25.69 -0.73
N GLU A 11 58.25 -27.02 -0.68
CA GLU A 11 57.15 -27.99 -0.71
C GLU A 11 56.28 -27.89 0.54
N LEU A 12 56.86 -27.65 1.73
CA LEU A 12 56.13 -27.41 2.96
C LEU A 12 55.34 -26.10 2.93
N MET A 13 55.94 -25.03 2.40
CA MET A 13 55.28 -23.74 2.23
C MET A 13 54.08 -23.83 1.26
N ALA A 14 54.25 -24.51 0.12
CA ALA A 14 53.20 -24.77 -0.84
C ALA A 14 52.04 -25.60 -0.22
N ARG A 15 52.39 -26.61 0.61
CA ARG A 15 51.38 -27.43 1.31
C ARG A 15 50.65 -26.67 2.41
N ILE A 16 51.34 -25.78 3.14
CA ILE A 16 50.71 -24.88 4.12
C ILE A 16 49.73 -23.94 3.40
N ALA A 17 50.14 -23.32 2.30
CA ALA A 17 49.27 -22.43 1.52
C ALA A 17 48.03 -23.18 0.98
N ALA A 18 48.19 -24.40 0.47
CA ALA A 18 47.07 -25.24 0.00
C ALA A 18 46.13 -25.60 1.15
N LEU A 19 46.64 -26.03 2.31
CA LEU A 19 45.82 -26.33 3.49
C LEU A 19 45.12 -25.10 4.06
N GLN A 20 45.74 -23.93 4.01
CA GLN A 20 45.13 -22.67 4.40
C GLN A 20 43.97 -22.31 3.47
N ALA A 21 44.12 -22.47 2.15
CA ALA A 21 43.10 -22.24 1.17
C ALA A 21 41.91 -23.21 1.35
N GLU A 22 42.21 -24.51 1.56
CA GLU A 22 41.17 -25.53 1.85
C GLU A 22 40.43 -25.24 3.16
N ASN A 23 41.16 -24.88 4.20
CA ASN A 23 40.55 -24.51 5.51
C ASN A 23 39.65 -23.29 5.35
N HIS A 24 40.04 -22.29 4.57
CA HIS A 24 39.23 -21.12 4.28
C HIS A 24 37.94 -21.52 3.56
N GLN A 25 38.00 -22.35 2.50
CA GLN A 25 36.82 -22.86 1.79
C GLN A 25 35.89 -23.68 2.68
N LEU A 26 36.43 -24.54 3.55
CA LEU A 26 35.65 -25.33 4.50
C LEU A 26 34.96 -24.42 5.52
N THR A 27 35.65 -23.40 6.00
CA THR A 27 35.07 -22.42 6.94
C THR A 27 33.90 -21.67 6.31
N GLU A 28 34.07 -21.18 5.07
CA GLU A 28 32.97 -20.54 4.32
C GLU A 28 31.79 -21.50 4.11
N ARG A 29 32.05 -22.77 3.80
CA ARG A 29 31.02 -23.78 3.62
C ARG A 29 30.26 -24.05 4.90
N VAL A 30 30.93 -24.13 6.04
CA VAL A 30 30.30 -24.28 7.36
C VAL A 30 29.38 -23.11 7.66
N VAL A 31 29.85 -21.87 7.45
CA VAL A 31 29.02 -20.67 7.67
C VAL A 31 27.75 -20.69 6.82
N LYS A 32 27.86 -21.04 5.51
CA LYS A 32 26.69 -21.16 4.63
C LYS A 32 25.71 -22.22 5.09
N LEU A 33 26.20 -23.42 5.47
CA LEU A 33 25.33 -24.52 5.95
C LEU A 33 24.66 -24.19 7.31
N GLU A 34 25.36 -23.49 8.19
CA GLU A 34 24.76 -23.05 9.47
C GLU A 34 23.64 -22.03 9.24
N GLU A 35 23.80 -21.13 8.30
CA GLU A 35 22.79 -20.16 7.88
C GLU A 35 21.57 -20.84 7.24
N GLU A 36 21.79 -21.77 6.29
CA GLU A 36 20.73 -22.57 5.65
C GLU A 36 19.91 -23.33 6.71
N LEU A 37 20.59 -23.94 7.70
CA LEU A 37 19.92 -24.66 8.79
C LEU A 37 19.09 -23.73 9.68
N ALA A 38 19.62 -22.53 9.99
CA ALA A 38 18.91 -21.54 10.79
C ALA A 38 17.64 -21.05 10.06
N LEU A 39 17.76 -20.74 8.77
CA LEU A 39 16.63 -20.33 7.91
C LEU A 39 15.60 -21.45 7.76
N ALA A 40 16.02 -22.71 7.54
CA ALA A 40 15.11 -23.84 7.44
C ALA A 40 14.30 -24.04 8.75
N ARG A 41 14.93 -23.86 9.92
CA ARG A 41 14.26 -23.89 11.22
C ARG A 41 13.25 -22.76 11.36
N LEU A 42 13.61 -21.52 10.99
CA LEU A 42 12.70 -20.39 11.00
C LEU A 42 11.48 -20.63 10.10
N HIS A 43 11.68 -21.12 8.87
CA HIS A 43 10.56 -21.44 7.97
C HIS A 43 9.63 -22.53 8.51
N ARG A 44 10.18 -23.50 9.24
CA ARG A 44 9.41 -24.62 9.79
C ARG A 44 8.62 -24.25 11.05
N PHE A 45 9.18 -23.39 11.91
CA PHE A 45 8.66 -23.10 13.25
C PHE A 45 8.20 -21.64 13.47
N ALA A 46 8.37 -20.74 12.50
CA ALA A 46 7.90 -19.37 12.61
C ALA A 46 6.36 -19.32 12.69
N PRO A 47 5.79 -18.50 13.57
CA PRO A 47 4.35 -18.32 13.63
C PRO A 47 3.85 -17.74 12.30
N LYS A 48 2.96 -18.49 11.64
CA LYS A 48 2.32 -18.11 10.36
C LYS A 48 1.14 -17.13 10.56
N SER A 49 1.20 -16.24 11.53
CA SER A 49 0.10 -15.31 11.83
C SER A 49 0.20 -14.03 11.00
N GLU A 50 -0.94 -13.51 10.56
CA GLU A 50 -1.05 -12.24 9.82
C GLU A 50 -0.47 -11.04 10.58
N LYS A 51 -0.49 -11.07 11.92
CA LYS A 51 0.13 -10.05 12.79
C LYS A 51 1.65 -9.91 12.61
N HIS A 52 2.32 -10.94 12.09
CA HIS A 52 3.77 -10.89 11.87
C HIS A 52 4.16 -10.13 10.60
N VAL A 53 3.27 -10.10 9.60
CA VAL A 53 3.48 -9.33 8.37
C VAL A 53 3.36 -7.83 8.65
N ASP A 54 2.45 -7.41 9.53
CA ASP A 54 2.29 -6.01 9.92
C ASP A 54 3.49 -5.44 10.69
N ARG A 55 4.20 -6.28 11.45
CA ARG A 55 5.41 -5.87 12.17
C ARG A 55 6.57 -5.53 11.24
N LEU A 56 6.73 -6.21 10.11
CA LEU A 56 7.89 -6.05 9.21
C LEU A 56 7.93 -4.68 8.51
N PHE A 57 6.78 -4.02 8.30
CA PHE A 57 6.71 -2.75 7.59
C PHE A 57 6.77 -1.51 8.51
N ASN A 58 6.29 -1.64 9.76
CA ASN A 58 6.34 -0.56 10.75
C ASN A 58 7.46 -0.74 11.79
N GLU A 59 8.27 -1.78 11.66
CA GLU A 59 9.27 -2.15 12.67
C GLU A 59 10.36 -1.10 12.83
N ALA A 60 10.73 -0.40 11.74
CA ALA A 60 11.69 0.70 11.80
C ALA A 60 11.18 1.90 12.62
N GLU A 61 9.89 2.24 12.44
CA GLU A 61 9.25 3.31 13.21
C GLU A 61 8.93 2.89 14.65
N GLN A 62 8.56 1.61 14.87
CA GLN A 62 8.23 1.09 16.20
C GLN A 62 9.47 0.76 17.06
N LEU A 63 10.58 0.34 16.46
CA LEU A 63 11.84 0.08 17.19
C LEU A 63 12.54 1.38 17.58
N ALA A 64 12.38 2.44 16.81
CA ALA A 64 12.84 3.76 17.22
C ALA A 64 12.10 4.31 18.45
N ASP A 65 10.97 3.72 18.85
CA ASP A 65 10.20 4.06 20.07
C ASP A 65 10.55 3.20 21.28
N LYS A 66 11.36 2.14 21.12
CA LYS A 66 11.83 1.33 22.25
C LYS A 66 13.19 1.83 22.67
N GLU A 67 13.26 2.36 23.87
CA GLU A 67 14.51 2.68 24.55
C GLU A 67 15.38 1.42 24.72
N ASP A 68 16.68 1.63 24.67
CA ASP A 68 17.76 0.68 24.91
C ASP A 68 17.45 -0.27 26.08
N ALA A 69 17.13 -1.53 25.76
CA ALA A 69 17.43 -2.61 26.67
C ALA A 69 18.89 -2.98 26.38
N GLY A 70 19.78 -2.54 27.26
CA GLY A 70 21.19 -2.77 27.10
C GLY A 70 21.52 -4.25 27.03
N ASP A 71 22.06 -4.66 25.89
CA ASP A 71 22.94 -5.81 25.79
C ASP A 71 24.35 -5.25 25.66
N GLU A 72 25.14 -5.43 26.71
CA GLU A 72 26.56 -5.15 26.76
C GLU A 72 27.31 -6.11 25.83
N ASP A 73 27.38 -5.75 24.54
CA ASP A 73 28.30 -6.36 23.58
C ASP A 73 29.47 -5.36 23.40
N ASP A 74 30.59 -5.63 24.07
CA ASP A 74 31.73 -4.75 24.26
C ASP A 74 32.50 -4.42 22.95
N ASP A 75 32.09 -4.96 21.79
CA ASP A 75 32.75 -4.82 20.49
C ASP A 75 32.00 -3.90 19.49
N LEU A 76 30.98 -3.14 19.93
CA LEU A 76 30.16 -2.32 19.02
C LEU A 76 30.80 -0.93 18.81
N VAL A 77 30.88 -0.51 17.53
CA VAL A 77 31.35 0.82 17.14
C VAL A 77 30.42 1.90 17.73
N GLU A 78 31.04 2.93 18.33
CA GLU A 78 30.31 4.07 18.88
C GLU A 78 29.60 4.84 17.79
N LEU A 79 28.29 5.13 17.98
CA LEU A 79 27.48 5.90 17.03
C LEU A 79 27.72 7.40 17.23
N PRO A 80 27.67 8.22 16.16
CA PRO A 80 27.74 9.67 16.29
C PRO A 80 26.59 10.22 17.15
N ASP A 81 26.91 11.16 18.04
CA ASP A 81 25.89 11.87 18.82
C ASP A 81 25.03 12.75 17.90
N THR A 82 23.69 12.54 17.93
CA THR A 82 22.75 13.29 17.11
C THR A 82 22.34 14.61 17.71
N GLY A 83 22.67 14.86 19.00
CA GLY A 83 22.27 16.09 19.73
C GLY A 83 20.78 16.22 20.00
N PHE A 84 19.97 15.17 19.74
CA PHE A 84 18.54 15.17 20.06
C PHE A 84 18.27 14.45 21.40
N PRO A 85 17.47 15.03 22.31
CA PRO A 85 17.09 14.36 23.55
C PRO A 85 16.17 13.16 23.29
N PRO A 86 16.18 12.15 24.17
CA PRO A 86 15.22 11.04 24.11
C PRO A 86 13.79 11.57 24.25
N THR A 87 12.85 11.02 23.47
CA THR A 87 11.45 11.41 23.48
C THR A 87 10.71 10.76 24.64
N ASP A 88 10.11 11.57 25.53
CA ASP A 88 9.21 11.11 26.57
C ASP A 88 7.94 10.49 25.97
N LYS A 89 7.56 9.28 26.43
CA LYS A 89 6.32 8.61 26.02
C LYS A 89 5.12 9.31 26.66
N PRO A 90 4.10 9.73 25.89
CA PRO A 90 2.86 10.20 26.47
C PRO A 90 2.15 9.02 27.19
N GLN A 91 1.94 9.13 28.49
CA GLN A 91 1.12 8.20 29.26
C GLN A 91 -0.32 8.21 28.73
N GLY A 92 -0.72 7.12 28.08
CA GLY A 92 -2.05 6.96 27.51
C GLY A 92 -3.14 6.90 28.59
N LYS A 93 -3.96 7.94 28.72
CA LYS A 93 -5.22 7.88 29.47
C LYS A 93 -6.12 6.79 28.87
N LYS A 94 -6.70 5.91 29.70
CA LYS A 94 -7.71 4.93 29.29
C LYS A 94 -8.85 5.69 28.60
N ARG A 95 -9.02 5.50 27.29
CA ARG A 95 -10.10 6.12 26.49
C ARG A 95 -11.39 5.36 26.78
N GLY A 96 -12.41 6.03 27.27
CA GLY A 96 -13.78 5.55 27.30
C GLY A 96 -14.33 5.30 25.88
N ARG A 97 -15.53 4.66 25.79
CA ARG A 97 -16.22 4.40 24.51
C ARG A 97 -16.49 5.76 23.82
N LYS A 98 -16.08 5.88 22.56
CA LYS A 98 -16.40 7.08 21.76
C LYS A 98 -17.90 7.13 21.48
N PRO A 99 -18.55 8.30 21.54
CA PRO A 99 -19.96 8.44 21.15
C PRO A 99 -20.15 8.05 19.69
N LEU A 100 -21.38 7.61 19.36
CA LEU A 100 -21.75 7.32 17.97
C LEU A 100 -21.79 8.62 17.15
N PRO A 101 -21.46 8.58 15.83
CA PRO A 101 -21.42 9.76 14.97
C PRO A 101 -22.78 10.52 14.95
N GLU A 102 -22.74 11.84 15.11
CA GLU A 102 -23.94 12.68 15.20
C GLU A 102 -24.77 12.72 13.90
N HIS A 103 -24.11 12.55 12.74
CA HIS A 103 -24.76 12.58 11.42
C HIS A 103 -25.62 11.35 11.11
N LEU A 104 -25.55 10.28 11.92
CA LEU A 104 -26.39 9.11 11.72
C LEU A 104 -27.82 9.41 12.25
N PRO A 105 -28.88 9.03 11.51
CA PRO A 105 -30.24 9.19 11.99
C PRO A 105 -30.47 8.36 13.27
N ARG A 106 -31.21 8.93 14.23
CA ARG A 106 -31.60 8.25 15.46
C ARG A 106 -33.06 7.80 15.33
N GLU A 107 -33.27 6.51 15.40
CA GLU A 107 -34.59 5.93 15.54
C GLU A 107 -34.85 5.67 17.02
N ARG A 108 -35.91 6.30 17.56
CA ARG A 108 -36.27 6.17 18.96
C ARG A 108 -37.10 4.94 19.17
N VAL A 109 -36.62 3.98 19.96
CA VAL A 109 -37.33 2.79 20.40
C VAL A 109 -37.65 2.97 21.88
N GLU A 110 -38.94 3.02 22.21
CA GLU A 110 -39.40 3.24 23.57
C GLU A 110 -39.74 1.92 24.26
N TYR A 111 -39.24 1.75 25.46
CA TYR A 111 -39.59 0.66 26.35
C TYR A 111 -40.30 1.26 27.56
N ASP A 112 -41.57 0.86 27.79
CA ASP A 112 -42.35 1.31 28.94
C ASP A 112 -42.79 0.12 29.80
N LEU A 113 -43.12 0.39 31.04
CA LEU A 113 -43.69 -0.58 31.95
C LEU A 113 -45.14 -0.89 31.53
N THR A 114 -45.58 -2.15 31.73
CA THR A 114 -47.00 -2.51 31.59
C THR A 114 -47.82 -1.76 32.66
N GLU A 115 -49.11 -1.57 32.45
CA GLU A 115 -49.99 -0.85 33.40
C GLU A 115 -49.93 -1.49 34.82
N ASP A 116 -49.84 -2.82 34.92
CA ASP A 116 -49.71 -3.52 36.19
C ASP A 116 -48.37 -3.23 36.89
N GLN A 117 -47.29 -3.00 36.13
CA GLN A 117 -45.97 -2.66 36.65
C GLN A 117 -45.82 -1.19 37.04
N LYS A 118 -46.75 -0.33 36.64
CA LYS A 118 -46.83 1.08 37.04
C LYS A 118 -47.46 1.27 38.42
N ALA A 119 -47.93 0.22 39.06
CA ALA A 119 -48.41 0.30 40.44
C ALA A 119 -47.24 0.25 41.43
N CYS A 120 -47.20 1.18 42.36
CA CYS A 120 -46.14 1.26 43.38
C CYS A 120 -46.11 -0.03 44.21
N PRO A 121 -44.95 -0.71 44.36
CA PRO A 121 -44.85 -1.97 45.10
C PRO A 121 -45.12 -1.79 46.59
N CYS A 122 -44.99 -0.59 47.14
CA CYS A 122 -45.21 -0.30 48.57
C CYS A 122 -46.67 0.06 48.90
N CYS A 123 -47.28 0.95 48.12
CA CYS A 123 -48.62 1.52 48.44
C CYS A 123 -49.68 1.31 47.34
N ARG A 124 -49.32 0.65 46.24
CA ARG A 124 -50.20 0.35 45.06
C ARG A 124 -50.80 1.55 44.33
N HIS A 125 -50.40 2.80 44.67
CA HIS A 125 -50.78 3.94 43.88
C HIS A 125 -50.03 3.95 42.56
N GLN A 126 -50.63 4.58 41.53
CA GLN A 126 -50.03 4.68 40.21
C GLN A 126 -48.77 5.58 40.24
N MET A 127 -47.68 5.07 39.74
CA MET A 127 -46.41 5.82 39.64
C MET A 127 -46.45 6.78 38.44
N HIS A 128 -45.84 7.94 38.56
CA HIS A 128 -45.67 8.89 37.47
C HIS A 128 -44.27 8.77 36.86
N ARG A 129 -44.17 9.06 35.57
CA ARG A 129 -42.87 9.08 34.86
C ARG A 129 -42.03 10.27 35.35
N MET A 130 -40.83 10.00 35.87
CA MET A 130 -39.95 11.06 36.39
C MET A 130 -38.69 11.32 35.54
N GLY A 131 -38.50 10.55 34.46
CA GLY A 131 -37.38 10.72 33.56
C GLY A 131 -37.20 9.56 32.61
N GLU A 132 -36.12 9.60 31.84
CA GLU A 132 -35.74 8.54 30.91
C GLU A 132 -34.22 8.29 30.97
N ALA A 133 -33.84 7.05 30.81
CA ALA A 133 -32.46 6.63 30.60
C ALA A 133 -32.26 6.32 29.11
N VAL A 134 -31.37 7.04 28.46
CA VAL A 134 -31.11 6.86 27.02
C VAL A 134 -29.81 6.09 26.83
N THR A 135 -29.86 5.04 26.01
CA THR A 135 -28.68 4.29 25.54
C THR A 135 -28.71 4.22 24.03
N GLU A 136 -27.57 4.39 23.37
CA GLU A 136 -27.46 4.32 21.92
C GLU A 136 -26.81 3.00 21.51
N GLN A 137 -27.37 2.35 20.47
CA GLN A 137 -26.86 1.15 19.83
C GLN A 137 -26.82 1.38 18.32
N LEU A 138 -25.73 0.89 17.67
CA LEU A 138 -25.64 0.91 16.20
C LEU A 138 -26.50 -0.23 15.63
N HIS A 139 -27.46 0.13 14.76
CA HIS A 139 -28.27 -0.81 13.99
C HIS A 139 -27.93 -0.70 12.51
N ILE A 140 -27.66 -1.82 11.83
CA ILE A 140 -27.30 -1.87 10.42
C ILE A 140 -28.26 -2.82 9.68
N GLU A 141 -28.94 -2.29 8.68
CA GLU A 141 -29.73 -3.07 7.74
C GLU A 141 -29.26 -2.84 6.31
N MET A 142 -29.06 -3.92 5.54
CA MET A 142 -28.81 -3.84 4.10
C MET A 142 -30.08 -4.15 3.34
N LYS A 143 -30.60 -3.19 2.57
CA LYS A 143 -31.84 -3.36 1.79
C LYS A 143 -31.57 -3.17 0.30
N ALA A 144 -31.86 -4.22 -0.51
CA ALA A 144 -31.94 -4.10 -1.95
C ALA A 144 -33.32 -3.62 -2.37
N LYS A 145 -33.40 -2.80 -3.44
CA LYS A 145 -34.67 -2.38 -4.05
C LYS A 145 -34.59 -2.42 -5.56
N VAL A 146 -35.71 -2.70 -6.21
CA VAL A 146 -35.85 -2.64 -7.67
C VAL A 146 -36.29 -1.24 -8.07
N LEU A 147 -35.55 -0.62 -9.00
CA LEU A 147 -35.97 0.62 -9.65
C LEU A 147 -36.74 0.27 -10.94
N GLN A 148 -38.02 0.53 -10.95
CA GLN A 148 -38.85 0.34 -12.14
C GLN A 148 -38.82 1.62 -12.99
N ASN A 149 -38.00 1.62 -14.05
CA ASN A 149 -37.87 2.75 -14.95
C ASN A 149 -39.03 2.77 -15.96
N VAL A 150 -39.98 3.69 -15.81
CA VAL A 150 -41.15 3.84 -16.69
C VAL A 150 -40.87 4.96 -17.69
N ARG A 151 -40.96 4.63 -18.98
CA ARG A 151 -40.81 5.59 -20.08
C ARG A 151 -42.11 5.69 -20.84
N PHE A 152 -42.76 6.87 -20.85
CA PHE A 152 -43.97 7.10 -21.57
C PHE A 152 -43.73 7.17 -23.07
N LYS A 153 -44.66 6.60 -23.86
CA LYS A 153 -44.67 6.64 -25.32
C LYS A 153 -45.75 7.61 -25.77
N TYR A 154 -45.41 8.45 -26.73
CA TYR A 154 -46.32 9.43 -27.32
C TYR A 154 -46.47 9.17 -28.81
N ALA A 155 -47.70 9.22 -29.32
CA ALA A 155 -48.02 9.12 -30.72
C ALA A 155 -48.97 10.26 -31.14
N CYS A 156 -48.89 10.70 -32.39
CA CYS A 156 -49.71 11.80 -32.90
C CYS A 156 -51.04 11.25 -33.45
N ARG A 157 -52.16 11.54 -32.77
CA ARG A 157 -53.51 11.13 -33.23
C ARG A 157 -53.93 11.73 -34.58
N HIS A 158 -53.37 12.89 -34.97
CA HIS A 158 -53.66 13.49 -36.27
C HIS A 158 -53.02 12.68 -37.40
N CYS A 159 -51.76 12.34 -37.33
CA CYS A 159 -51.08 11.50 -38.30
C CYS A 159 -51.72 10.11 -38.41
N ASP A 160 -52.13 9.55 -37.28
CA ASP A 160 -52.82 8.25 -37.20
C ASP A 160 -54.12 8.25 -38.01
N ARG A 161 -54.90 9.34 -37.91
CA ARG A 161 -56.18 9.51 -38.66
C ARG A 161 -56.00 9.81 -40.15
N THR A 162 -54.86 10.39 -40.55
CA THR A 162 -54.59 10.79 -41.93
C THR A 162 -53.84 9.71 -42.71
N GLY A 163 -53.56 8.54 -42.12
CA GLY A 163 -52.86 7.44 -42.76
C GLY A 163 -51.35 7.72 -42.98
N ILE A 164 -50.83 8.79 -42.41
CA ILE A 164 -49.40 9.10 -42.39
C ILE A 164 -48.75 8.20 -41.35
N ASN A 165 -47.55 7.68 -41.67
CA ASN A 165 -46.79 6.86 -40.74
C ASN A 165 -46.53 7.64 -39.43
N THR A 166 -47.16 7.20 -38.33
CA THR A 166 -47.16 7.93 -37.06
C THR A 166 -45.89 7.65 -36.30
N PRO A 167 -44.96 8.61 -36.11
CA PRO A 167 -43.79 8.40 -35.29
C PRO A 167 -44.18 8.20 -33.83
N VAL A 168 -43.72 7.12 -33.22
CA VAL A 168 -43.84 6.91 -31.77
C VAL A 168 -42.58 7.49 -31.11
N VAL A 169 -42.78 8.49 -30.28
CA VAL A 169 -41.69 9.13 -29.51
C VAL A 169 -41.66 8.55 -28.10
N LEU A 170 -40.53 8.02 -27.69
CA LEU A 170 -40.30 7.46 -26.37
C LEU A 170 -39.58 8.51 -25.51
N ALA A 171 -40.07 8.75 -24.28
CA ALA A 171 -39.42 9.69 -23.36
C ALA A 171 -37.95 9.30 -23.12
N PRO A 172 -37.01 10.26 -23.14
CA PRO A 172 -35.59 9.99 -22.90
C PRO A 172 -35.34 9.45 -21.47
N MET A 173 -34.29 8.67 -21.28
CA MET A 173 -33.84 8.17 -20.01
C MET A 173 -32.33 8.42 -19.94
N PRO A 174 -31.76 8.76 -18.77
CA PRO A 174 -30.31 8.89 -18.60
C PRO A 174 -29.58 7.64 -19.06
N ALA A 175 -28.40 7.82 -19.65
CA ALA A 175 -27.57 6.71 -20.10
C ALA A 175 -27.17 5.82 -18.92
N GLN A 176 -27.33 4.51 -19.08
CA GLN A 176 -26.93 3.54 -18.06
C GLN A 176 -25.43 3.24 -18.18
N PRO A 177 -24.73 3.02 -17.04
CA PRO A 177 -23.31 2.67 -17.07
C PRO A 177 -23.03 1.42 -17.92
N LEU A 178 -23.87 0.40 -17.78
CA LEU A 178 -23.82 -0.84 -18.56
C LEU A 178 -25.17 -1.08 -19.22
N PRO A 179 -25.37 -0.68 -20.48
CA PRO A 179 -26.62 -0.92 -21.20
C PRO A 179 -26.97 -2.40 -21.22
N GLY A 180 -28.23 -2.71 -20.94
CA GLY A 180 -28.74 -4.08 -20.85
C GLY A 180 -28.42 -4.82 -19.54
N SER A 181 -27.68 -4.22 -18.63
CA SER A 181 -27.46 -4.76 -17.29
C SER A 181 -28.60 -4.41 -16.33
N ILE A 182 -28.86 -5.29 -15.36
CA ILE A 182 -29.75 -5.01 -14.22
C ILE A 182 -29.10 -4.09 -13.18
N ALA A 183 -27.78 -3.85 -13.26
CA ALA A 183 -27.05 -3.10 -12.28
C ALA A 183 -27.11 -1.58 -12.55
N THR A 184 -27.56 -0.83 -11.56
CA THR A 184 -27.44 0.63 -11.52
C THR A 184 -26.01 1.05 -11.17
N ALA A 185 -25.67 2.34 -11.31
CA ALA A 185 -24.40 2.89 -10.83
C ALA A 185 -24.12 2.54 -9.35
N SER A 186 -25.17 2.56 -8.51
CA SER A 186 -25.06 2.19 -7.09
C SER A 186 -24.72 0.71 -6.90
N THR A 187 -25.33 -0.19 -7.66
CA THR A 187 -25.07 -1.63 -7.59
C THR A 187 -23.67 -1.97 -8.09
N LEU A 188 -23.23 -1.32 -9.18
CA LEU A 188 -21.88 -1.47 -9.70
C LEU A 188 -20.85 -0.98 -8.68
N ALA A 189 -21.03 0.21 -8.13
CA ALA A 189 -20.15 0.76 -7.10
C ALA A 189 -20.05 -0.15 -5.87
N PHE A 190 -21.18 -0.68 -5.40
CA PHE A 190 -21.25 -1.66 -4.31
C PHE A 190 -20.40 -2.91 -4.63
N ALA A 191 -20.59 -3.52 -5.80
CA ALA A 191 -19.85 -4.71 -6.19
C ALA A 191 -18.34 -4.46 -6.31
N LEU A 192 -17.96 -3.29 -6.85
CA LEU A 192 -16.55 -2.89 -6.98
C LEU A 192 -15.89 -2.66 -5.62
N VAL A 193 -16.56 -1.95 -4.69
CA VAL A 193 -16.03 -1.70 -3.34
C VAL A 193 -15.86 -3.00 -2.58
N HIS A 194 -16.88 -3.85 -2.53
CA HIS A 194 -16.76 -5.13 -1.84
C HIS A 194 -15.64 -6.02 -2.38
N LYS A 195 -15.41 -5.99 -3.70
CA LYS A 195 -14.31 -6.75 -4.28
C LYS A 195 -12.93 -6.14 -3.98
N TYR A 196 -12.76 -4.83 -4.10
CA TYR A 196 -11.44 -4.20 -4.15
C TYR A 196 -11.04 -3.46 -2.87
N VAL A 197 -12.00 -3.07 -2.04
CA VAL A 197 -11.74 -2.48 -0.72
C VAL A 197 -11.84 -3.54 0.37
N ASP A 198 -12.95 -4.31 0.37
CA ASP A 198 -13.19 -5.33 1.39
C ASP A 198 -12.52 -6.67 1.08
N GLY A 199 -11.93 -6.82 -0.13
CA GLY A 199 -11.23 -8.03 -0.56
C GLY A 199 -12.13 -9.24 -0.81
N THR A 200 -13.44 -9.05 -0.96
CA THR A 200 -14.41 -10.13 -1.14
C THR A 200 -14.29 -10.78 -2.52
N PRO A 201 -14.02 -12.09 -2.62
CA PRO A 201 -14.02 -12.79 -3.90
C PRO A 201 -15.40 -12.76 -4.57
N LEU A 202 -15.45 -12.71 -5.92
CA LEU A 202 -16.72 -12.61 -6.65
C LEU A 202 -17.69 -13.76 -6.35
N TYR A 203 -17.20 -14.97 -6.05
CA TYR A 203 -18.10 -16.09 -5.70
C TYR A 203 -18.81 -15.87 -4.36
N ARG A 204 -18.12 -15.28 -3.35
CA ARG A 204 -18.77 -14.92 -2.08
C ARG A 204 -19.73 -13.78 -2.23
N LEU A 205 -19.39 -12.81 -3.09
CA LEU A 205 -20.29 -11.71 -3.39
C LEU A 205 -21.56 -12.21 -4.11
N ALA A 206 -21.45 -13.17 -5.04
CA ALA A 206 -22.59 -13.83 -5.66
C ALA A 206 -23.49 -14.53 -4.63
N GLN A 207 -22.89 -15.26 -3.68
CA GLN A 207 -23.63 -15.87 -2.57
C GLN A 207 -24.35 -14.83 -1.68
N ALA A 208 -23.70 -13.70 -1.40
CA ALA A 208 -24.31 -12.62 -0.62
C ALA A 208 -25.54 -12.00 -1.35
N PHE A 209 -25.45 -11.82 -2.66
CA PHE A 209 -26.60 -11.38 -3.48
C PHE A 209 -27.73 -12.42 -3.47
N GLU A 210 -27.42 -13.69 -3.59
CA GLU A 210 -28.39 -14.78 -3.53
C GLU A 210 -29.10 -14.82 -2.17
N GLN A 211 -28.36 -14.70 -1.07
CA GLN A 211 -28.93 -14.63 0.29
C GLN A 211 -29.82 -13.39 0.50
N ALA A 212 -29.54 -12.30 -0.21
CA ALA A 212 -30.39 -11.11 -0.24
C ALA A 212 -31.61 -11.25 -1.21
N GLY A 213 -31.84 -12.44 -1.77
CA GLY A 213 -32.95 -12.72 -2.68
C GLY A 213 -32.72 -12.25 -4.13
N VAL A 214 -31.52 -11.87 -4.50
CA VAL A 214 -31.16 -11.37 -5.85
C VAL A 214 -30.09 -12.28 -6.47
N PRO A 215 -30.46 -13.33 -7.22
CA PRO A 215 -29.47 -14.24 -7.80
C PRO A 215 -28.67 -13.55 -8.91
N VAL A 216 -27.40 -13.29 -8.64
CA VAL A 216 -26.42 -12.73 -9.59
C VAL A 216 -25.29 -13.73 -9.77
N SER A 217 -25.06 -14.17 -11.00
CA SER A 217 -23.98 -15.12 -11.27
C SER A 217 -22.60 -14.48 -11.12
N ARG A 218 -21.58 -15.30 -10.78
CA ARG A 218 -20.17 -14.86 -10.76
C ARG A 218 -19.73 -14.27 -12.11
N GLY A 219 -20.21 -14.85 -13.24
CA GLY A 219 -19.92 -14.34 -14.58
C GLY A 219 -20.49 -12.93 -14.80
N ALA A 220 -21.72 -12.66 -14.34
CA ALA A 220 -22.33 -11.33 -14.41
C ALA A 220 -21.53 -10.30 -13.58
N LEU A 221 -21.11 -10.67 -12.37
CA LEU A 221 -20.24 -9.81 -11.54
C LEU A 221 -18.89 -9.52 -12.22
N GLY A 222 -18.28 -10.53 -12.85
CA GLY A 222 -17.06 -10.34 -13.64
C GLY A 222 -17.27 -9.39 -14.81
N HIS A 223 -18.40 -9.52 -15.53
CA HIS A 223 -18.77 -8.61 -16.60
C HIS A 223 -19.01 -7.17 -16.09
N TRP A 224 -19.62 -6.99 -14.93
CA TRP A 224 -19.79 -5.67 -14.31
C TRP A 224 -18.45 -5.00 -14.00
N VAL A 225 -17.49 -5.75 -13.49
CA VAL A 225 -16.13 -5.26 -13.19
C VAL A 225 -15.43 -4.81 -14.48
N ILE A 226 -15.32 -5.71 -15.45
CA ILE A 226 -14.61 -5.44 -16.72
C ILE A 226 -15.31 -4.32 -17.49
N GLY A 227 -16.63 -4.42 -17.67
CA GLY A 227 -17.38 -3.44 -18.43
C GLY A 227 -17.38 -2.04 -17.80
N SER A 228 -17.45 -1.92 -16.46
CA SER A 228 -17.32 -0.62 -15.78
C SER A 228 -15.94 -0.02 -15.98
N SER A 229 -14.89 -0.84 -15.91
CA SER A 229 -13.52 -0.42 -16.13
C SER A 229 -13.31 0.08 -17.56
N GLU A 230 -13.61 -0.75 -18.55
CA GLU A 230 -13.33 -0.46 -19.97
C GLU A 230 -14.14 0.72 -20.52
N ARG A 231 -15.43 0.82 -20.15
CA ARG A 231 -16.33 1.85 -20.70
C ARG A 231 -16.15 3.22 -20.04
N HIS A 232 -15.79 3.23 -18.75
CA HIS A 232 -15.87 4.47 -17.96
C HIS A 232 -14.60 4.74 -17.16
N LEU A 233 -14.18 3.81 -16.26
CA LEU A 233 -13.18 4.10 -15.25
C LEU A 233 -11.78 4.24 -15.82
N SER A 234 -11.47 3.60 -16.97
CA SER A 234 -10.21 3.78 -17.70
C SER A 234 -9.96 5.24 -18.09
N ARG A 235 -11.00 6.03 -18.38
CA ARG A 235 -10.86 7.47 -18.69
C ARG A 235 -10.30 8.25 -17.49
N ILE A 236 -10.79 7.96 -16.29
CA ILE A 236 -10.25 8.58 -15.05
C ILE A 236 -8.81 8.11 -14.82
N TYR A 237 -8.55 6.80 -14.99
CA TYR A 237 -7.22 6.23 -14.84
C TYR A 237 -6.20 6.90 -15.78
N ASP A 238 -6.54 7.08 -17.05
CA ASP A 238 -5.66 7.70 -18.03
C ASP A 238 -5.38 9.18 -17.70
N ALA A 239 -6.39 9.91 -17.24
CA ALA A 239 -6.24 11.29 -16.79
C ALA A 239 -5.34 11.37 -15.54
N LEU A 240 -5.51 10.46 -14.58
CA LEU A 240 -4.64 10.36 -13.41
C LEU A 240 -3.20 9.99 -13.79
N LYS A 241 -3.01 9.11 -14.79
CA LYS A 241 -1.68 8.74 -15.29
C LYS A 241 -0.93 9.94 -15.88
N LEU A 242 -1.61 10.77 -16.67
CA LEU A 242 -1.02 12.01 -17.19
C LEU A 242 -0.63 12.96 -16.05
N ARG A 243 -1.50 13.11 -15.07
CA ARG A 243 -1.27 13.98 -13.91
C ARG A 243 -0.17 13.45 -12.99
N LEU A 244 -0.04 12.12 -12.83
CA LEU A 244 1.06 11.50 -12.08
C LEU A 244 2.41 11.79 -12.73
N ARG A 245 2.50 11.70 -14.06
CA ARG A 245 3.74 12.00 -14.80
C ARG A 245 4.22 13.46 -14.67
N SER A 246 3.34 14.38 -14.29
CA SER A 246 3.71 15.78 -14.02
C SER A 246 4.14 16.04 -12.58
N GLN A 247 4.07 15.04 -11.69
CA GLN A 247 4.47 15.20 -10.30
C GLN A 247 5.99 15.30 -10.15
N PRO A 248 6.50 16.08 -9.20
CA PRO A 248 7.94 16.25 -9.00
C PRO A 248 8.61 14.97 -8.45
N LEU A 249 7.85 14.13 -7.74
CA LEU A 249 8.32 12.89 -7.15
C LEU A 249 7.31 11.76 -7.36
N ILE A 250 7.81 10.62 -7.82
CA ILE A 250 7.05 9.38 -7.98
C ILE A 250 7.75 8.26 -7.22
N HIS A 251 6.98 7.48 -6.48
CA HIS A 251 7.37 6.20 -5.94
C HIS A 251 7.02 5.09 -6.94
N GLY A 252 7.93 4.14 -7.13
CA GLY A 252 7.74 2.97 -8.00
C GLY A 252 8.08 1.67 -7.28
N ASP A 253 7.28 0.63 -7.51
CA ASP A 253 7.48 -0.73 -7.01
C ASP A 253 6.64 -1.71 -7.83
N GLU A 254 6.82 -3.02 -7.66
CA GLU A 254 6.00 -4.03 -8.33
C GLU A 254 5.70 -5.21 -7.41
N THR A 255 4.55 -5.85 -7.64
CA THR A 255 4.16 -7.07 -6.95
C THR A 255 3.65 -8.13 -7.93
N THR A 256 3.75 -9.39 -7.57
CA THR A 256 3.33 -10.49 -8.44
C THR A 256 1.81 -10.60 -8.52
N VAL A 257 1.31 -11.07 -9.67
CA VAL A 257 -0.06 -11.52 -9.87
C VAL A 257 -0.08 -12.73 -10.77
N GLN A 258 -1.00 -13.66 -10.55
CA GLN A 258 -1.22 -14.82 -11.42
C GLN A 258 -2.42 -14.55 -12.33
N VAL A 259 -2.28 -14.82 -13.64
CA VAL A 259 -3.35 -14.72 -14.63
C VAL A 259 -3.44 -16.06 -15.35
N LEU A 260 -4.61 -16.71 -15.29
CA LEU A 260 -4.74 -18.09 -15.78
C LEU A 260 -4.79 -18.18 -17.31
N LYS A 261 -5.50 -17.24 -17.96
CA LYS A 261 -5.71 -17.22 -19.42
C LYS A 261 -4.93 -16.07 -20.05
N GLU A 262 -3.62 -16.16 -19.97
CA GLU A 262 -2.72 -15.21 -20.63
C GLU A 262 -2.16 -15.87 -21.89
N LYS A 263 -2.27 -15.16 -23.04
CA LYS A 263 -1.83 -15.70 -24.31
C LYS A 263 -0.34 -16.08 -24.28
N ASP A 264 -0.01 -17.24 -24.80
CA ASP A 264 1.35 -17.77 -24.93
C ASP A 264 2.07 -17.97 -23.58
N LYS A 265 1.32 -18.17 -22.48
CA LYS A 265 1.86 -18.45 -21.15
C LYS A 265 1.14 -19.59 -20.44
N GLU A 266 1.88 -20.32 -19.62
CA GLU A 266 1.34 -21.28 -18.69
C GLU A 266 0.51 -20.60 -17.59
N ALA A 267 -0.58 -21.26 -17.14
CA ALA A 267 -1.43 -20.73 -16.07
C ALA A 267 -0.70 -20.50 -14.75
N THR A 268 0.44 -21.17 -14.54
CA THR A 268 1.32 -21.04 -13.37
C THR A 268 2.34 -19.90 -13.49
N SER A 269 2.41 -19.25 -14.66
CA SER A 269 3.36 -18.16 -14.91
C SER A 269 3.08 -16.96 -14.02
N THR A 270 4.15 -16.27 -13.64
CA THR A 270 4.05 -15.04 -12.86
C THR A 270 3.97 -13.83 -13.76
N SER A 271 2.92 -13.05 -13.59
CA SER A 271 2.75 -11.69 -14.13
C SER A 271 2.88 -10.66 -13.01
N TYR A 272 2.86 -9.38 -13.33
CA TYR A 272 3.18 -8.33 -12.37
C TYR A 272 2.14 -7.22 -12.38
N MET A 273 1.93 -6.67 -11.20
CA MET A 273 1.22 -5.42 -10.98
C MET A 273 2.27 -4.37 -10.60
N TRP A 274 2.58 -3.47 -11.51
CA TRP A 274 3.46 -2.33 -11.29
C TRP A 274 2.68 -1.25 -10.57
N ALA A 275 3.29 -0.63 -9.57
CA ALA A 275 2.65 0.37 -8.73
C ALA A 275 3.42 1.69 -8.79
N TYR A 276 2.68 2.78 -8.91
CA TYR A 276 3.21 4.12 -8.98
C TYR A 276 2.42 5.03 -8.05
N ARG A 277 3.11 5.90 -7.33
CA ARG A 277 2.47 6.83 -6.40
C ARG A 277 3.15 8.20 -6.44
N SER A 278 2.37 9.28 -6.33
CA SER A 278 2.89 10.62 -6.07
C SER A 278 3.53 10.71 -4.68
N GLY A 279 4.44 11.65 -4.47
CA GLY A 279 5.06 11.89 -3.16
C GLY A 279 4.05 12.22 -2.06
N GLU A 280 4.47 12.06 -0.81
CA GLU A 280 3.63 12.27 0.39
C GLU A 280 3.06 13.69 0.48
N HIS A 281 3.83 14.68 0.04
CA HIS A 281 3.45 16.10 0.10
C HIS A 281 2.77 16.61 -1.18
N SER A 282 2.28 15.71 -2.05
CA SER A 282 1.53 16.10 -3.23
C SER A 282 0.15 16.65 -2.85
N ASP A 283 -0.22 17.81 -3.41
CA ASP A 283 -1.56 18.38 -3.29
C ASP A 283 -2.64 17.53 -3.98
N ASP A 284 -2.20 16.68 -4.90
CA ASP A 284 -3.02 15.74 -5.65
C ASP A 284 -2.45 14.31 -5.48
N PRO A 285 -2.74 13.63 -4.35
CA PRO A 285 -2.30 12.26 -4.15
C PRO A 285 -2.86 11.31 -5.20
N ILE A 286 -1.98 10.57 -5.87
CA ILE A 286 -2.34 9.62 -6.93
C ILE A 286 -1.63 8.29 -6.67
N VAL A 287 -2.37 7.19 -6.75
CA VAL A 287 -1.83 5.82 -6.67
C VAL A 287 -2.35 5.02 -7.86
N LEU A 288 -1.47 4.54 -8.70
CA LEU A 288 -1.83 3.77 -9.89
C LEU A 288 -1.17 2.39 -9.87
N LEU A 289 -1.96 1.39 -10.24
CA LEU A 289 -1.48 0.05 -10.55
C LEU A 289 -1.56 -0.17 -12.05
N ASP A 290 -0.58 -0.86 -12.62
CA ASP A 290 -0.50 -1.20 -14.03
C ASP A 290 -0.19 -2.69 -14.20
N TYR A 291 -1.12 -3.44 -14.79
CA TYR A 291 -0.93 -4.85 -15.06
C TYR A 291 0.01 -5.05 -16.25
N GLN A 292 1.04 -5.89 -16.04
CA GLN A 292 1.98 -6.26 -17.10
C GLN A 292 2.33 -7.77 -17.06
N PRO A 293 2.54 -8.40 -18.23
CA PRO A 293 2.83 -9.81 -18.29
C PRO A 293 4.23 -10.18 -17.77
N GLY A 294 5.07 -9.23 -17.42
CA GLY A 294 6.44 -9.50 -17.00
C GLY A 294 7.04 -8.38 -16.12
N ARG A 295 8.30 -8.59 -15.78
CA ARG A 295 9.09 -7.69 -14.92
C ARG A 295 10.17 -6.91 -15.72
N GLY A 296 10.03 -6.83 -17.05
CA GLY A 296 11.02 -6.17 -17.92
C GLY A 296 11.03 -4.65 -17.79
N GLN A 297 12.16 -4.04 -18.12
CA GLN A 297 12.37 -2.58 -18.10
C GLN A 297 11.44 -1.79 -19.03
N VAL A 298 10.94 -2.43 -20.10
CA VAL A 298 10.03 -1.82 -21.06
C VAL A 298 8.76 -1.29 -20.41
N TYR A 299 8.30 -1.92 -19.32
CA TYR A 299 7.03 -1.58 -18.68
C TYR A 299 7.10 -0.25 -17.93
N PRO A 300 8.01 -0.01 -16.99
CA PRO A 300 8.13 1.29 -16.36
C PRO A 300 8.55 2.38 -17.34
N GLN A 301 9.36 2.07 -18.37
CA GLN A 301 9.70 3.03 -19.43
C GLN A 301 8.45 3.45 -20.23
N THR A 302 7.60 2.52 -20.62
CA THR A 302 6.35 2.83 -21.34
C THR A 302 5.35 3.59 -20.46
N PHE A 303 5.27 3.21 -19.17
CA PHE A 303 4.34 3.84 -18.24
C PHE A 303 4.74 5.28 -17.92
N LEU A 304 6.00 5.55 -17.61
CA LEU A 304 6.50 6.86 -17.19
C LEU A 304 6.93 7.75 -18.38
N GLY A 305 7.28 7.14 -19.53
CA GLY A 305 7.73 7.89 -20.71
C GLY A 305 9.04 8.64 -20.43
N ASP A 306 9.06 9.92 -20.75
CA ASP A 306 10.18 10.84 -20.57
C ASP A 306 10.18 11.57 -19.21
N TYR A 307 9.63 10.95 -18.18
CA TYR A 307 9.58 11.49 -16.82
C TYR A 307 10.95 11.99 -16.36
N ARG A 308 11.02 13.22 -15.86
CA ARG A 308 12.27 13.90 -15.46
C ARG A 308 12.34 14.25 -13.98
N GLY A 309 11.32 13.90 -13.20
CA GLY A 309 11.30 14.14 -11.76
C GLY A 309 12.13 13.14 -10.96
N ILE A 310 11.88 13.10 -9.68
CA ILE A 310 12.52 12.19 -8.75
C ILE A 310 11.76 10.86 -8.76
N LEU A 311 12.48 9.73 -8.89
CA LEU A 311 11.93 8.39 -8.83
C LEU A 311 12.50 7.64 -7.64
N MET A 312 11.65 7.40 -6.61
CA MET A 312 11.95 6.53 -5.48
C MET A 312 11.64 5.09 -5.85
N SER A 313 12.61 4.19 -5.74
CA SER A 313 12.40 2.76 -5.97
C SER A 313 13.37 1.91 -5.16
N ASP A 314 13.18 0.59 -5.19
CA ASP A 314 14.17 -0.36 -4.70
C ASP A 314 15.40 -0.44 -5.63
N GLY A 315 16.31 -1.36 -5.38
CA GLY A 315 17.51 -1.58 -6.21
C GLY A 315 17.26 -2.37 -7.48
N TYR A 316 16.01 -2.63 -7.90
CA TYR A 316 15.73 -3.39 -9.11
C TYR A 316 16.13 -2.62 -10.37
N THR A 317 16.90 -3.29 -11.26
CA THR A 317 17.55 -2.66 -12.42
C THR A 317 16.58 -2.04 -13.42
N ALA A 318 15.37 -2.60 -13.57
CA ALA A 318 14.37 -2.06 -14.50
C ALA A 318 14.01 -0.59 -14.20
N TRP A 319 13.96 -0.21 -12.93
CA TRP A 319 13.72 1.19 -12.54
C TRP A 319 14.87 2.11 -12.96
N ARG A 320 16.12 1.64 -12.85
CA ARG A 320 17.32 2.42 -13.14
C ARG A 320 17.52 2.74 -14.63
N THR A 321 16.76 2.09 -15.51
CA THR A 321 16.82 2.36 -16.97
C THR A 321 16.11 3.63 -17.42
N LEU A 322 15.40 4.32 -16.53
CA LEU A 322 14.78 5.63 -16.80
C LEU A 322 15.84 6.74 -16.62
N ASN A 323 16.73 6.87 -17.59
CA ASN A 323 17.87 7.78 -17.52
C ASN A 323 17.52 9.26 -17.37
N SER A 324 16.29 9.67 -17.69
CA SER A 324 15.80 11.04 -17.54
C SER A 324 15.40 11.40 -16.12
N ALA A 325 15.13 10.41 -15.26
CA ALA A 325 14.71 10.62 -13.88
C ALA A 325 15.90 10.69 -12.90
N THR A 326 15.73 11.44 -11.82
CA THR A 326 16.65 11.41 -10.68
C THR A 326 16.27 10.28 -9.75
N HIS A 327 17.11 9.23 -9.68
CA HIS A 327 16.82 8.05 -8.87
C HIS A 327 17.24 8.23 -7.42
N ILE A 328 16.35 7.85 -6.49
CA ILE A 328 16.65 7.67 -5.07
C ILE A 328 16.34 6.24 -4.64
N GLY A 329 17.13 5.72 -3.69
CA GLY A 329 17.02 4.34 -3.18
C GLY A 329 16.25 4.29 -1.88
N CYS A 330 15.67 3.14 -1.59
CA CYS A 330 14.90 2.88 -0.39
C CYS A 330 15.81 2.31 0.73
N ILE A 331 16.00 3.07 1.81
CA ILE A 331 16.78 2.62 2.98
C ILE A 331 16.10 1.43 3.68
N ALA A 332 14.77 1.34 3.69
CA ALA A 332 14.07 0.23 4.29
C ALA A 332 14.42 -1.13 3.65
N HIS A 333 14.71 -1.18 2.35
CA HIS A 333 15.16 -2.39 1.67
C HIS A 333 16.56 -2.82 2.12
N SER A 334 17.50 -1.86 2.28
CA SER A 334 18.81 -2.15 2.86
C SER A 334 18.68 -2.68 4.29
N ARG A 335 17.96 -1.97 5.15
CA ARG A 335 17.69 -2.39 6.53
C ARG A 335 17.10 -3.80 6.62
N ARG A 336 16.10 -4.12 5.78
CA ARG A 336 15.44 -5.44 5.77
C ARG A 336 16.42 -6.58 5.55
N ARG A 337 17.45 -6.39 4.69
CA ARG A 337 18.50 -7.39 4.45
C ARG A 337 19.32 -7.66 5.70
N PHE A 338 19.64 -6.62 6.50
CA PHE A 338 20.33 -6.81 7.79
C PHE A 338 19.42 -7.46 8.84
N VAL A 339 18.12 -7.19 8.84
CA VAL A 339 17.15 -7.92 9.68
C VAL A 339 17.15 -9.42 9.33
N ASP A 340 17.15 -9.75 8.04
CA ASP A 340 17.20 -11.15 7.60
C ASP A 340 18.54 -11.80 7.95
N ALA A 341 19.65 -11.06 7.85
CA ALA A 341 20.96 -11.52 8.30
C ALA A 341 21.00 -11.77 9.82
N LEU A 342 20.34 -10.91 10.63
CA LEU A 342 20.23 -11.11 12.07
C LEU A 342 19.41 -12.35 12.42
N LYS A 343 18.27 -12.58 11.72
CA LYS A 343 17.44 -13.78 11.91
C LYS A 343 18.14 -15.08 11.53
N ALA A 344 19.06 -15.02 10.57
CA ALA A 344 19.83 -16.17 10.12
C ALA A 344 20.93 -16.60 11.11
N ARG A 345 21.23 -15.80 12.15
CA ARG A 345 22.25 -16.12 13.16
C ARG A 345 21.67 -16.93 14.33
N LYS A 346 22.42 -17.92 14.81
CA LYS A 346 22.08 -18.73 16.01
C LYS A 346 22.13 -17.91 17.30
N LYS A 347 23.10 -17.00 17.41
CA LYS A 347 23.24 -16.04 18.52
C LYS A 347 22.87 -14.67 17.99
N GLY A 348 21.99 -13.94 18.64
CA GLY A 348 21.70 -12.55 18.33
C GLY A 348 22.95 -11.68 18.40
N GLY A 349 22.88 -10.44 17.95
CA GLY A 349 23.97 -9.48 18.05
C GLY A 349 24.97 -9.51 16.89
N GLY A 350 26.09 -8.83 17.08
CA GLY A 350 27.19 -8.71 16.11
C GLY A 350 26.90 -7.80 14.92
N PRO A 351 27.61 -8.00 13.78
CA PRO A 351 27.57 -7.07 12.65
C PRO A 351 26.17 -6.70 12.13
N PRO A 352 25.19 -7.61 11.97
CA PRO A 352 23.84 -7.20 11.55
C PRO A 352 23.17 -6.26 12.54
N GLN A 353 23.34 -6.47 13.86
CA GLN A 353 22.78 -5.60 14.88
C GLN A 353 23.44 -4.22 14.87
N GLN A 354 24.75 -4.15 14.65
CA GLN A 354 25.46 -2.88 14.49
C GLN A 354 24.89 -2.07 13.32
N ALA A 355 24.69 -2.70 12.15
CA ALA A 355 24.05 -2.05 11.01
C ALA A 355 22.66 -1.51 11.34
N LEU A 356 21.84 -2.32 12.05
CA LEU A 356 20.48 -1.93 12.42
C LEU A 356 20.45 -0.69 13.33
N ARG A 357 21.43 -0.51 14.24
CA ARG A 357 21.56 0.69 15.07
C ARG A 357 21.78 1.96 14.22
N PHE A 358 22.58 1.92 13.16
CA PHE A 358 22.74 3.05 12.23
C PHE A 358 21.40 3.40 11.56
N PHE A 359 20.67 2.41 11.06
CA PHE A 359 19.36 2.65 10.45
C PHE A 359 18.35 3.20 11.45
N GLU A 360 18.30 2.69 12.67
CA GLU A 360 17.44 3.21 13.74
C GLU A 360 17.72 4.68 14.03
N GLN A 361 18.99 5.06 14.07
CA GLN A 361 19.41 6.44 14.26
C GLN A 361 18.95 7.33 13.10
N LEU A 362 19.09 6.90 11.84
CA LEU A 362 18.60 7.64 10.68
C LEU A 362 17.08 7.85 10.73
N TYR A 363 16.30 6.82 11.07
CA TYR A 363 14.84 6.96 11.21
C TYR A 363 14.44 7.85 12.39
N ARG A 364 15.20 7.84 13.49
CA ARG A 364 14.99 8.76 14.62
C ARG A 364 15.19 10.21 14.18
N ILE A 365 16.24 10.51 13.44
CA ILE A 365 16.51 11.84 12.87
C ILE A 365 15.35 12.28 11.95
N GLU A 366 14.90 11.43 11.04
CA GLU A 366 13.81 11.73 10.11
C GLU A 366 12.51 12.07 10.85
N ARG A 367 12.17 11.34 11.92
CA ARG A 367 10.99 11.64 12.75
C ARG A 367 11.11 12.99 13.42
N GLN A 368 12.24 13.22 14.08
CA GLN A 368 12.48 14.49 14.77
C GLN A 368 12.50 15.68 13.80
N ALA A 369 13.04 15.50 12.59
CA ALA A 369 13.05 16.53 11.56
C ALA A 369 11.64 16.85 11.03
N ARG A 370 10.77 15.85 10.91
CA ARG A 370 9.35 16.07 10.53
C ARG A 370 8.55 16.80 11.61
N ASP A 371 8.81 16.50 12.89
CA ASP A 371 8.11 17.08 14.03
C ASP A 371 8.61 18.49 14.40
N LYS A 372 9.82 18.86 13.98
CA LYS A 372 10.42 20.14 14.26
C LYS A 372 9.78 21.25 13.42
N LYS A 373 9.37 22.32 14.06
CA LYS A 373 8.88 23.52 13.37
C LYS A 373 10.06 24.23 12.67
N PRO A 374 9.87 24.68 11.42
CA PRO A 374 10.88 25.48 10.71
C PRO A 374 11.20 26.79 11.43
N ASP A 375 12.40 27.28 11.25
CA ASP A 375 12.80 28.60 11.70
C ASP A 375 12.11 29.70 10.86
N ALA A 376 12.13 30.96 11.33
CA ALA A 376 11.45 32.05 10.62
C ALA A 376 12.01 32.24 9.20
N GLY A 377 11.14 32.09 8.19
CA GLY A 377 11.51 32.21 6.78
C GLY A 377 12.00 30.91 6.12
N GLU A 378 12.05 29.81 6.86
CA GLU A 378 12.43 28.48 6.38
C GLU A 378 11.17 27.67 6.06
N THR A 379 11.17 26.91 4.96
CA THR A 379 10.13 25.91 4.70
C THR A 379 10.38 24.63 5.49
N GLN A 380 9.37 23.77 5.62
CA GLN A 380 9.54 22.45 6.25
C GLN A 380 10.61 21.61 5.52
N ALA A 381 10.66 21.70 4.21
CA ALA A 381 11.65 21.00 3.40
C ALA A 381 13.09 21.51 3.67
N ASP A 382 13.26 22.85 3.79
CA ASP A 382 14.57 23.43 4.12
C ASP A 382 15.02 23.01 5.52
N CYS A 383 14.11 22.98 6.49
CA CYS A 383 14.37 22.53 7.85
C CYS A 383 14.82 21.06 7.86
N ILE A 384 14.10 20.16 7.17
CA ILE A 384 14.46 18.75 7.04
C ILE A 384 15.81 18.61 6.35
N HIS A 385 16.04 19.31 5.26
CA HIS A 385 17.34 19.30 4.56
C HIS A 385 18.48 19.70 5.49
N ARG A 386 18.37 20.81 6.19
CA ARG A 386 19.38 21.30 7.14
C ARG A 386 19.68 20.25 8.22
N LEU A 387 18.64 19.65 8.81
CA LEU A 387 18.80 18.64 9.86
C LEU A 387 19.46 17.36 9.32
N ARG A 388 19.15 16.95 8.09
CA ARG A 388 19.83 15.82 7.42
C ARG A 388 21.30 16.10 7.21
N GLN A 389 21.66 17.32 6.78
CA GLN A 389 23.07 17.72 6.63
C GLN A 389 23.80 17.68 7.99
N GLN A 390 23.18 18.15 9.04
CA GLN A 390 23.79 18.23 10.38
C GLN A 390 23.89 16.88 11.09
N HIS A 391 22.87 16.01 10.94
CA HIS A 391 22.73 14.82 11.78
C HIS A 391 22.77 13.50 10.97
N SER A 392 22.14 13.43 9.79
CA SER A 392 22.11 12.19 9.02
C SER A 392 23.43 11.91 8.29
N LEU A 393 24.10 12.93 7.75
CA LEU A 393 25.39 12.74 7.06
C LEU A 393 26.48 12.16 7.95
N PRO A 394 26.71 12.60 9.21
CA PRO A 394 27.66 11.95 10.09
C PRO A 394 27.38 10.46 10.32
N VAL A 395 26.09 10.09 10.51
CA VAL A 395 25.66 8.69 10.68
C VAL A 395 25.91 7.88 9.41
N LEU A 396 25.59 8.44 8.24
CA LEU A 396 25.86 7.78 6.94
C LEU A 396 27.35 7.60 6.69
N ASN A 397 28.18 8.58 7.01
CA ASN A 397 29.63 8.47 6.88
C ASN A 397 30.18 7.37 7.80
N ALA A 398 29.72 7.28 9.04
CA ALA A 398 30.10 6.23 9.97
C ALA A 398 29.64 4.85 9.49
N LEU A 399 28.40 4.75 8.97
CA LEU A 399 27.89 3.52 8.36
C LEU A 399 28.72 3.11 7.14
N LYS A 400 29.12 4.07 6.27
CA LYS A 400 29.96 3.78 5.11
C LYS A 400 31.31 3.21 5.52
N SER A 401 31.98 3.88 6.46
CA SER A 401 33.29 3.41 6.97
C SER A 401 33.14 2.00 7.55
N TRP A 402 32.12 1.74 8.33
CA TRP A 402 31.86 0.42 8.89
C TRP A 402 31.57 -0.64 7.81
N LEU A 403 30.80 -0.29 6.76
CA LEU A 403 30.56 -1.19 5.62
C LEU A 403 31.85 -1.54 4.86
N ASP A 404 32.69 -0.55 4.61
CA ASP A 404 33.98 -0.75 3.92
C ASP A 404 34.93 -1.64 4.75
N ASP A 405 34.94 -1.48 6.07
CA ASP A 405 35.76 -2.27 6.99
C ASP A 405 35.28 -3.72 7.10
N ILE A 406 33.96 -3.97 7.01
CA ILE A 406 33.41 -5.32 7.16
C ILE A 406 33.33 -6.08 5.84
N ALA A 407 33.18 -5.38 4.70
CA ALA A 407 33.00 -6.00 3.39
C ALA A 407 34.05 -7.09 3.07
N PRO A 408 35.35 -6.90 3.30
CA PRO A 408 36.34 -7.93 3.04
C PRO A 408 36.33 -9.11 4.04
N LYS A 409 35.57 -8.99 5.15
CA LYS A 409 35.51 -9.96 6.24
C LYS A 409 34.25 -10.84 6.19
N VAL A 410 33.25 -10.48 5.37
CA VAL A 410 32.00 -11.24 5.27
C VAL A 410 32.09 -12.30 4.19
N VAL A 411 31.52 -13.46 4.46
CA VAL A 411 31.44 -14.56 3.49
C VAL A 411 30.46 -14.19 2.38
N PRO A 412 30.87 -14.23 1.11
CA PRO A 412 29.96 -14.01 -0.03
C PRO A 412 28.77 -14.99 -0.03
N ASP A 413 27.65 -14.59 -0.61
CA ASP A 413 26.40 -15.38 -0.73
C ASP A 413 25.78 -15.80 0.62
N THR A 414 26.18 -15.16 1.73
CA THR A 414 25.44 -15.22 3.00
C THR A 414 24.47 -14.03 3.11
N LYS A 415 23.46 -14.10 3.98
CA LYS A 415 22.54 -12.97 4.20
C LYS A 415 23.27 -11.68 4.62
N LEU A 416 24.34 -11.81 5.41
CA LEU A 416 25.14 -10.65 5.78
C LEU A 416 25.97 -10.13 4.59
N GLY A 417 26.61 -11.03 3.82
CA GLY A 417 27.33 -10.66 2.60
C GLY A 417 26.42 -9.97 1.58
N ASP A 418 25.22 -10.51 1.35
CA ASP A 418 24.20 -9.92 0.50
C ASP A 418 23.75 -8.54 0.99
N ALA A 419 23.55 -8.37 2.32
CA ALA A 419 23.16 -7.10 2.91
C ALA A 419 24.22 -6.01 2.73
N VAL A 420 25.49 -6.35 2.99
CA VAL A 420 26.64 -5.44 2.82
C VAL A 420 26.83 -5.08 1.35
N SER A 421 26.88 -6.07 0.46
CA SER A 421 27.06 -5.85 -0.99
C SER A 421 25.93 -5.02 -1.58
N TYR A 422 24.68 -5.33 -1.24
CA TYR A 422 23.53 -4.54 -1.70
C TYR A 422 23.62 -3.08 -1.25
N THR A 423 23.93 -2.85 0.02
CA THR A 423 24.00 -1.49 0.57
C THR A 423 25.10 -0.67 -0.07
N LEU A 424 26.28 -1.27 -0.28
CA LEU A 424 27.39 -0.62 -0.98
C LEU A 424 27.06 -0.33 -2.45
N ASN A 425 26.47 -1.29 -3.18
CA ASN A 425 26.11 -1.13 -4.58
C ASN A 425 25.01 -0.08 -4.80
N GLN A 426 24.16 0.15 -3.80
CA GLN A 426 23.09 1.15 -3.86
C GLN A 426 23.46 2.45 -3.14
N TRP A 427 24.69 2.61 -2.65
CA TRP A 427 25.07 3.67 -1.72
C TRP A 427 24.71 5.07 -2.21
N ASP A 428 25.04 5.43 -3.44
CA ASP A 428 24.77 6.74 -4.03
C ASP A 428 23.27 7.05 -4.13
N TYR A 429 22.47 6.02 -4.37
CA TYR A 429 21.00 6.16 -4.40
C TYR A 429 20.42 6.26 -3.00
N LEU A 430 20.94 5.47 -2.05
CA LEU A 430 20.46 5.44 -0.66
C LEU A 430 20.74 6.73 0.10
N THR A 431 21.85 7.42 -0.22
CA THR A 431 22.24 8.66 0.46
C THR A 431 21.66 9.92 -0.17
N ARG A 432 21.17 9.85 -1.41
CA ARG A 432 20.69 11.01 -2.17
C ARG A 432 19.53 11.73 -1.50
N TYR A 433 18.70 11.06 -0.69
CA TYR A 433 17.60 11.71 0.03
C TYR A 433 18.06 12.86 0.94
N THR A 434 19.32 12.87 1.35
CA THR A 434 19.86 13.95 2.18
C THR A 434 20.05 15.25 1.43
N SER A 435 20.03 15.25 0.09
CA SER A 435 20.26 16.45 -0.73
C SER A 435 19.05 17.37 -0.84
N ASP A 436 17.85 16.90 -0.46
CA ASP A 436 16.61 17.67 -0.53
C ASP A 436 15.63 17.18 0.56
N GLY A 437 15.00 18.10 1.28
CA GLY A 437 14.04 17.78 2.34
C GLY A 437 12.73 17.15 1.83
N MET A 438 12.41 17.32 0.55
CA MET A 438 11.22 16.70 -0.06
C MET A 438 11.44 15.25 -0.48
N MET A 439 12.69 14.79 -0.59
CA MET A 439 13.01 13.40 -0.94
C MET A 439 12.72 12.48 0.25
N PRO A 440 11.94 11.40 0.08
CA PRO A 440 11.71 10.44 1.15
C PRO A 440 12.93 9.56 1.40
N ILE A 441 13.10 9.09 2.64
CA ILE A 441 14.15 8.14 3.03
C ILE A 441 13.86 6.71 2.53
N ASP A 442 12.58 6.38 2.33
CA ASP A 442 12.14 5.04 1.95
C ASP A 442 10.88 5.03 1.08
N ASN A 443 10.50 3.83 0.63
CA ASN A 443 9.34 3.56 -0.21
C ASN A 443 8.12 3.05 0.57
N ASN A 444 8.14 3.13 1.91
CA ASN A 444 7.10 2.56 2.77
C ASN A 444 5.70 3.12 2.47
N LEU A 445 5.63 4.34 1.96
CA LEU A 445 4.38 4.98 1.56
C LEU A 445 3.66 4.16 0.46
N LEU A 446 4.37 3.78 -0.61
CA LEU A 446 3.84 2.95 -1.68
C LEU A 446 3.65 1.49 -1.24
N GLU A 447 4.58 0.93 -0.44
CA GLU A 447 4.48 -0.44 0.07
C GLU A 447 3.19 -0.65 0.89
N ARG A 448 2.75 0.37 1.66
CA ARG A 448 1.46 0.33 2.39
C ARG A 448 0.25 0.24 1.45
N ASP A 449 0.30 0.91 0.30
CA ASP A 449 -0.79 0.82 -0.70
C ASP A 449 -0.78 -0.53 -1.42
N ILE A 450 0.39 -1.02 -1.83
CA ILE A 450 0.55 -2.34 -2.45
C ILE A 450 0.03 -3.46 -1.54
N ARG A 451 0.14 -3.30 -0.21
CA ARG A 451 -0.34 -4.29 0.77
C ARG A 451 -1.84 -4.56 0.62
N ILE A 452 -2.65 -3.56 0.27
CA ILE A 452 -4.09 -3.75 0.04
C ILE A 452 -4.32 -4.73 -1.10
N PHE A 453 -3.61 -4.55 -2.21
CA PHE A 453 -3.64 -5.49 -3.33
C PHE A 453 -3.12 -6.87 -2.92
N ALA A 454 -1.98 -6.93 -2.24
CA ALA A 454 -1.35 -8.19 -1.81
C ALA A 454 -2.22 -8.98 -0.82
N THR A 455 -2.94 -8.29 0.08
CA THR A 455 -3.91 -8.91 1.00
C THR A 455 -5.14 -9.41 0.25
N GLY A 456 -5.71 -8.59 -0.64
CA GLY A 456 -6.81 -9.00 -1.51
C GLY A 456 -6.46 -10.23 -2.36
N ARG A 457 -5.23 -10.28 -2.91
CA ARG A 457 -4.73 -11.42 -3.67
C ARG A 457 -4.78 -12.73 -2.87
N LYS A 458 -4.52 -12.72 -1.58
CA LYS A 458 -4.65 -13.92 -0.73
C LYS A 458 -6.09 -14.44 -0.65
N SER A 459 -7.09 -13.58 -0.85
CA SER A 459 -8.51 -13.96 -0.82
C SER A 459 -9.00 -14.47 -2.18
N TRP A 460 -8.63 -13.83 -3.29
CA TRP A 460 -9.11 -14.20 -4.63
C TRP A 460 -8.09 -14.98 -5.48
N LEU A 461 -6.83 -15.10 -5.04
CA LEU A 461 -5.71 -15.91 -5.52
C LEU A 461 -5.17 -15.51 -6.91
N PHE A 462 -5.99 -15.41 -7.94
CA PHE A 462 -5.62 -15.15 -9.34
C PHE A 462 -6.68 -14.35 -10.10
N SER A 463 -6.30 -13.78 -11.23
CA SER A 463 -7.22 -13.29 -12.27
C SER A 463 -7.46 -14.36 -13.31
N ASP A 464 -8.71 -14.56 -13.75
CA ASP A 464 -9.01 -15.57 -14.78
C ASP A 464 -8.49 -15.14 -16.17
N THR A 465 -8.61 -13.85 -16.49
CA THR A 465 -8.26 -13.27 -17.79
C THR A 465 -7.38 -12.03 -17.66
N VAL A 466 -6.71 -11.66 -18.74
CA VAL A 466 -5.94 -10.42 -18.88
C VAL A 466 -6.84 -9.19 -18.69
N ASP A 467 -8.05 -9.19 -19.27
CA ASP A 467 -8.99 -8.08 -19.13
C ASP A 467 -9.44 -7.92 -17.68
N GLY A 468 -9.64 -9.03 -16.95
CA GLY A 468 -9.90 -9.02 -15.52
C GLY A 468 -8.73 -8.45 -14.71
N ALA A 469 -7.49 -8.74 -15.08
CA ALA A 469 -6.29 -8.19 -14.44
C ALA A 469 -6.15 -6.69 -14.71
N ARG A 470 -6.37 -6.23 -15.96
CA ARG A 470 -6.38 -4.81 -16.35
C ARG A 470 -7.48 -4.04 -15.64
N ALA A 471 -8.71 -4.59 -15.62
CA ALA A 471 -9.81 -4.00 -14.89
C ALA A 471 -9.50 -3.89 -13.40
N SER A 472 -8.84 -4.90 -12.81
CA SER A 472 -8.40 -4.86 -11.42
C SER A 472 -7.36 -3.75 -11.19
N ALA A 473 -6.41 -3.57 -12.09
CA ALA A 473 -5.43 -2.48 -12.01
C ALA A 473 -6.12 -1.11 -11.98
N VAL A 474 -7.06 -0.87 -12.91
CA VAL A 474 -7.84 0.38 -12.99
C VAL A 474 -8.64 0.62 -11.70
N VAL A 475 -9.43 -0.37 -11.26
CA VAL A 475 -10.32 -0.19 -10.10
C VAL A 475 -9.52 -0.03 -8.80
N TYR A 476 -8.48 -0.85 -8.56
CA TYR A 476 -7.59 -0.66 -7.41
C TYR A 476 -6.94 0.72 -7.41
N SER A 477 -6.50 1.21 -8.57
CA SER A 477 -5.92 2.56 -8.70
C SER A 477 -6.86 3.64 -8.20
N LEU A 478 -8.13 3.58 -8.61
CA LEU A 478 -9.14 4.54 -8.16
C LEU A 478 -9.42 4.41 -6.67
N MET A 479 -9.53 3.19 -6.13
CA MET A 479 -9.76 2.97 -4.69
C MET A 479 -8.60 3.46 -3.83
N LEU A 480 -7.36 3.16 -4.25
CA LEU A 480 -6.15 3.60 -3.55
C LEU A 480 -5.98 5.13 -3.63
N THR A 481 -6.30 5.74 -4.78
CA THR A 481 -6.28 7.20 -4.94
C THR A 481 -7.37 7.86 -4.09
N CYS A 482 -8.59 7.32 -4.04
CA CYS A 482 -9.64 7.79 -3.13
C CYS A 482 -9.17 7.78 -1.67
N ARG A 483 -8.56 6.68 -1.24
CA ARG A 483 -8.00 6.55 0.10
C ARG A 483 -6.91 7.59 0.37
N ALA A 484 -6.00 7.80 -0.59
CA ALA A 484 -4.94 8.80 -0.48
C ALA A 484 -5.48 10.23 -0.39
N CYS A 485 -6.61 10.51 -1.05
CA CYS A 485 -7.34 11.79 -0.99
C CYS A 485 -8.30 11.90 0.20
N GLY A 486 -8.43 10.87 1.04
CA GLY A 486 -9.35 10.88 2.21
C GLY A 486 -10.83 10.82 1.85
N ILE A 487 -11.21 10.29 0.68
CA ILE A 487 -12.58 10.17 0.21
C ILE A 487 -13.13 8.74 0.37
N GLU A 488 -14.43 8.67 0.63
CA GLU A 488 -15.14 7.40 0.72
C GLU A 488 -15.35 6.81 -0.70
N PRO A 489 -14.80 5.59 -0.97
CA PRO A 489 -14.78 5.03 -2.32
C PRO A 489 -16.16 4.72 -2.91
N LEU A 490 -17.15 4.32 -2.09
CA LEU A 490 -18.50 3.98 -2.56
C LEU A 490 -19.21 5.23 -3.08
N ALA A 491 -19.17 6.33 -2.34
CA ALA A 491 -19.76 7.61 -2.74
C ALA A 491 -19.11 8.12 -4.03
N TYR A 492 -17.79 8.04 -4.12
CA TYR A 492 -17.04 8.43 -5.31
C TYR A 492 -17.44 7.61 -6.54
N LEU A 493 -17.39 6.27 -6.45
CA LEU A 493 -17.74 5.41 -7.58
C LEU A 493 -19.20 5.57 -8.02
N ARG A 494 -20.14 5.74 -7.07
CA ARG A 494 -21.55 6.03 -7.41
C ARG A 494 -21.66 7.29 -8.22
N HIS A 495 -20.97 8.35 -7.82
CA HIS A 495 -20.97 9.63 -8.54
C HIS A 495 -20.37 9.47 -9.94
N VAL A 496 -19.18 8.93 -10.05
CA VAL A 496 -18.47 8.76 -11.33
C VAL A 496 -19.24 7.87 -12.30
N LEU A 497 -19.79 6.73 -11.85
CA LEU A 497 -20.58 5.82 -12.68
C LEU A 497 -21.96 6.39 -13.05
N SER A 498 -22.45 7.42 -12.35
CA SER A 498 -23.67 8.14 -12.74
C SER A 498 -23.37 9.23 -13.77
N GLU A 499 -22.24 9.93 -13.63
CA GLU A 499 -21.88 11.10 -14.44
C GLU A 499 -21.23 10.72 -15.79
N LEU A 500 -20.24 9.80 -15.78
CA LEU A 500 -19.47 9.46 -16.99
C LEU A 500 -20.34 8.97 -18.16
N PRO A 501 -21.39 8.14 -17.94
CA PRO A 501 -22.28 7.72 -19.03
C PRO A 501 -23.01 8.87 -19.73
N GLN A 502 -23.19 10.01 -19.05
CA GLN A 502 -23.87 11.19 -19.57
C GLN A 502 -22.93 12.11 -20.37
N ARG A 503 -21.61 11.92 -20.25
CA ARG A 503 -20.60 12.78 -20.86
C ARG A 503 -20.08 12.18 -22.16
N ALA A 504 -19.89 13.03 -23.16
CA ALA A 504 -19.21 12.61 -24.39
C ALA A 504 -17.80 12.08 -24.09
N THR A 505 -17.29 11.19 -24.94
CA THR A 505 -15.96 10.60 -24.75
C THR A 505 -14.84 11.64 -24.72
N SER A 506 -15.00 12.74 -25.48
CA SER A 506 -14.07 13.88 -25.54
C SER A 506 -14.31 14.95 -24.47
N ALA A 507 -15.34 14.82 -23.63
CA ALA A 507 -15.64 15.82 -22.62
C ALA A 507 -14.53 15.85 -21.54
N ASP A 508 -14.28 17.04 -21.00
CA ASP A 508 -13.43 17.22 -19.83
C ASP A 508 -14.05 16.48 -18.62
N ILE A 509 -13.19 15.76 -17.91
CA ILE A 509 -13.53 14.97 -16.72
C ILE A 509 -12.68 15.34 -15.51
N THR A 510 -12.01 16.48 -15.57
CA THR A 510 -11.10 16.96 -14.52
C THR A 510 -11.81 17.09 -13.17
N ASP A 511 -13.08 17.52 -13.17
CA ASP A 511 -13.94 17.61 -11.98
C ASP A 511 -14.24 16.24 -11.31
N LEU A 512 -14.17 15.16 -12.08
CA LEU A 512 -14.40 13.79 -11.61
C LEU A 512 -13.15 13.11 -11.04
N LEU A 513 -11.97 13.75 -11.13
CA LEU A 513 -10.76 13.19 -10.52
C LEU A 513 -10.89 13.18 -8.98
N PRO A 514 -10.40 12.13 -8.28
CA PRO A 514 -10.58 11.99 -6.83
C PRO A 514 -10.19 13.24 -6.04
N CYS A 515 -9.03 13.83 -6.29
CA CYS A 515 -8.58 15.04 -5.60
C CYS A 515 -9.54 16.24 -5.77
N ASN A 516 -10.12 16.43 -6.96
CA ASN A 516 -11.07 17.51 -7.23
C ASN A 516 -12.45 17.21 -6.63
N PHE A 517 -12.88 15.96 -6.65
CA PHE A 517 -14.08 15.52 -5.93
C PHE A 517 -13.96 15.80 -4.42
N ALA A 518 -12.80 15.51 -3.81
CA ALA A 518 -12.52 15.82 -2.41
C ALA A 518 -12.62 17.32 -2.12
N LYS A 519 -12.00 18.15 -2.96
CA LYS A 519 -12.04 19.63 -2.84
C LYS A 519 -13.49 20.17 -2.95
N ALA A 520 -14.28 19.64 -3.88
CA ALA A 520 -15.68 20.01 -4.05
C ALA A 520 -16.56 19.56 -2.86
N ALA A 521 -16.31 18.39 -2.29
CA ALA A 521 -17.02 17.91 -1.11
C ALA A 521 -16.70 18.77 0.13
N ALA A 522 -15.42 19.11 0.35
CA ALA A 522 -15.00 20.00 1.43
C ALA A 522 -15.60 21.43 1.30
N ALA A 523 -15.71 21.96 0.09
CA ALA A 523 -16.32 23.26 -0.16
C ALA A 523 -17.83 23.27 0.17
N ARG A 524 -18.56 22.18 -0.09
CA ARG A 524 -19.98 22.05 0.28
C ARG A 524 -20.18 21.97 1.79
N SER A 525 -19.38 21.19 2.51
CA SER A 525 -19.49 21.10 3.98
C SER A 525 -19.18 22.41 4.71
N ASN A 526 -18.42 23.32 4.12
CA ASN A 526 -18.14 24.66 4.68
C ASN A 526 -19.26 25.69 4.40
N ILE A 527 -20.21 25.38 3.50
CA ILE A 527 -21.37 26.27 3.20
C ILE A 527 -22.56 25.89 4.07
N ASP A 528 -22.67 24.62 4.47
CA ASP A 528 -23.80 24.08 5.25
C ASP A 528 -23.52 24.09 6.78
N GLY A 529 -22.37 24.53 7.26
CA GLY A 529 -21.97 24.71 8.66
C GLY A 529 -21.81 26.16 9.03
#